data_60d79a3c5e945ffdc24e2d9d0086b38b
#
_entry.id   60d79a3c5e945ffdc24e2d9d0086b38b
#
_cell.length_a   1.000
_cell.length_b   1.000
_cell.length_c   1.000
_cell.angle_alpha   90.00
_cell.angle_beta   90.00
_cell.angle_gamma   90.00
#
_symmetry.space_group_name_H-M   'P 1'
#
loop_
_entity.id
_entity.type
_entity.pdbx_description
1 polymer ?
#
loop_
_entity_poly.entity_id
_entity_poly.type
_entity_poly.pdbx_seq_one_letter_code
_entity_poly.pdbx_strand_id
1 'polypeptide(L)'
;MTTPSYEYYGLMAEFWDLFRGDTSTWEDRFFYLANVEKFGQPVLDVGCGTGRILLDFMQQGIDIDGVDNSPDMLALCKQKAEKLNLTPNLYQQEMHKLSLPRKYQTILVPSSSFQLLLDPALPPVTMDRFYEHLLPGGTLVMPFMTLWKEGDPLEGEWTREATRREDGATIRRWQYSRFHPDTSLEDTIDRYEIIRDDKVIASEEHRQSPATRSYTQEQAVALYQNAGFKGIRVFHEFTFDPVKPEDRTYCVRGFRPE
;
A
#
# COMPACT_ATOMS: atom_id res chain seq x y z
N MET A 1 -13.55 17.79 -15.59
CA MET A 1 -13.35 17.65 -14.15
C MET A 1 -11.86 17.68 -13.90
N THR A 2 -11.39 18.36 -12.84
CA THR A 2 -9.96 18.32 -12.48
C THR A 2 -9.64 16.94 -11.88
N THR A 3 -8.54 16.33 -12.31
CA THR A 3 -8.05 15.07 -11.73
C THR A 3 -7.80 15.28 -10.23
N PRO A 4 -8.25 14.37 -9.35
CA PRO A 4 -7.93 14.43 -7.94
C PRO A 4 -6.42 14.47 -7.68
N SER A 5 -6.03 15.09 -6.57
CA SER A 5 -4.62 15.15 -6.15
C SER A 5 -4.18 13.90 -5.36
N TYR A 6 -5.02 12.87 -5.30
CA TYR A 6 -4.78 11.61 -4.59
C TYR A 6 -5.01 10.43 -5.52
N GLU A 7 -4.37 9.31 -5.19
CA GLU A 7 -4.51 8.04 -5.89
C GLU A 7 -5.80 7.31 -5.47
N TYR A 8 -6.23 6.33 -6.28
CA TYR A 8 -7.36 5.44 -5.98
C TYR A 8 -8.69 6.18 -5.75
N TYR A 9 -9.24 6.74 -6.82
CA TYR A 9 -10.56 7.37 -6.87
C TYR A 9 -11.47 6.70 -7.90
N GLY A 10 -12.76 7.05 -7.90
CA GLY A 10 -13.75 6.62 -8.90
C GLY A 10 -13.83 5.10 -9.07
N LEU A 11 -13.86 4.63 -10.32
CA LEU A 11 -13.97 3.19 -10.63
C LEU A 11 -12.75 2.39 -10.17
N MET A 12 -11.56 3.00 -10.12
CA MET A 12 -10.39 2.35 -9.56
C MET A 12 -10.59 2.00 -8.08
N ALA A 13 -11.10 2.91 -7.28
CA ALA A 13 -11.41 2.65 -5.88
C ALA A 13 -12.59 1.67 -5.73
N GLU A 14 -13.68 1.87 -6.50
CA GLU A 14 -14.88 1.03 -6.46
C GLU A 14 -14.56 -0.45 -6.70
N PHE A 15 -13.69 -0.74 -7.69
CA PHE A 15 -13.38 -2.12 -8.07
C PHE A 15 -12.07 -2.66 -7.48
N TRP A 16 -11.45 -1.93 -6.56
CA TRP A 16 -10.19 -2.33 -5.94
C TRP A 16 -10.26 -3.71 -5.29
N ASP A 17 -11.27 -3.95 -4.48
CA ASP A 17 -11.45 -5.24 -3.80
C ASP A 17 -11.91 -6.35 -4.75
N LEU A 18 -12.71 -6.01 -5.77
CA LEU A 18 -13.19 -6.99 -6.76
C LEU A 18 -12.01 -7.68 -7.47
N PHE A 19 -11.00 -6.89 -7.89
CA PHE A 19 -9.83 -7.44 -8.58
C PHE A 19 -8.82 -8.11 -7.64
N ARG A 20 -8.85 -7.82 -6.35
CA ARG A 20 -8.03 -8.50 -5.34
C ARG A 20 -8.62 -9.84 -4.92
N GLY A 21 -9.94 -9.96 -4.94
CA GLY A 21 -10.64 -11.18 -4.52
C GLY A 21 -10.49 -11.48 -3.03
N ASP A 22 -10.43 -12.76 -2.69
CA ASP A 22 -10.19 -13.20 -1.31
C ASP A 22 -8.72 -13.05 -0.94
N THR A 23 -8.44 -12.15 0.00
CA THR A 23 -7.10 -11.86 0.51
C THR A 23 -6.80 -12.50 1.86
N SER A 24 -7.71 -13.33 2.38
CA SER A 24 -7.59 -13.94 3.72
C SER A 24 -6.39 -14.87 3.86
N THR A 25 -5.92 -15.43 2.74
CA THR A 25 -4.79 -16.38 2.69
C THR A 25 -3.48 -15.70 2.22
N TRP A 26 -3.48 -14.40 1.99
CA TRP A 26 -2.26 -13.73 1.55
C TRP A 26 -1.18 -13.74 2.62
N GLU A 27 0.04 -14.07 2.23
CA GLU A 27 1.19 -14.24 3.14
C GLU A 27 1.55 -12.95 3.89
N ASP A 28 1.39 -11.79 3.25
CA ASP A 28 1.64 -10.49 3.87
C ASP A 28 0.80 -10.26 5.14
N ARG A 29 -0.45 -10.72 5.14
CA ARG A 29 -1.34 -10.65 6.30
C ARG A 29 -0.74 -11.35 7.52
N PHE A 30 -0.24 -12.56 7.35
CA PHE A 30 0.37 -13.35 8.44
C PHE A 30 1.70 -12.76 8.88
N PHE A 31 2.50 -12.25 7.94
CA PHE A 31 3.75 -11.58 8.24
C PHE A 31 3.54 -10.32 9.10
N TYR A 32 2.58 -9.46 8.73
CA TYR A 32 2.24 -8.28 9.53
C TYR A 32 1.70 -8.65 10.90
N LEU A 33 0.78 -9.62 10.97
CA LEU A 33 0.23 -10.10 12.24
C LEU A 33 1.34 -10.58 13.18
N ALA A 34 2.25 -11.42 12.71
CA ALA A 34 3.37 -11.93 13.50
C ALA A 34 4.31 -10.79 13.99
N ASN A 35 4.48 -9.71 13.21
CA ASN A 35 5.22 -8.54 13.67
C ASN A 35 4.46 -7.80 14.79
N VAL A 36 3.14 -7.62 14.66
CA VAL A 36 2.31 -6.98 15.69
C VAL A 36 2.28 -7.80 16.97
N GLU A 37 2.10 -9.12 16.89
CA GLU A 37 2.12 -10.01 18.05
C GLU A 37 3.47 -9.97 18.80
N LYS A 38 4.56 -9.86 18.05
CA LYS A 38 5.91 -9.86 18.60
C LYS A 38 6.31 -8.52 19.20
N PHE A 39 5.94 -7.41 18.58
CA PHE A 39 6.47 -6.09 18.94
C PHE A 39 5.42 -5.19 19.59
N GLY A 40 4.15 -5.54 19.48
CA GLY A 40 3.07 -4.92 20.24
C GLY A 40 2.26 -3.89 19.49
N GLN A 41 1.29 -3.37 20.21
CA GLN A 41 0.31 -2.37 19.79
C GLN A 41 0.36 -1.16 20.76
N PRO A 42 -0.20 0.02 20.41
CA PRO A 42 -1.09 0.27 19.29
C PRO A 42 -0.39 0.23 17.93
N VAL A 43 -1.17 -0.07 16.87
CA VAL A 43 -0.70 -0.22 15.49
C VAL A 43 -1.22 0.94 14.63
N LEU A 44 -0.44 1.37 13.64
CA LEU A 44 -0.89 2.25 12.56
C LEU A 44 -0.77 1.52 11.22
N ASP A 45 -1.87 1.46 10.47
CA ASP A 45 -1.91 1.01 9.07
C ASP A 45 -1.88 2.22 8.14
N VAL A 46 -0.74 2.46 7.47
CA VAL A 46 -0.53 3.60 6.57
C VAL A 46 -0.79 3.20 5.12
N GLY A 47 -1.67 3.94 4.44
CA GLY A 47 -2.23 3.53 3.17
C GLY A 47 -3.23 2.39 3.37
N CYS A 48 -4.08 2.51 4.40
CA CYS A 48 -5.01 1.44 4.81
C CYS A 48 -6.06 1.10 3.74
N GLY A 49 -6.29 1.98 2.77
CA GLY A 49 -7.19 1.79 1.65
C GLY A 49 -8.60 1.42 2.10
N THR A 50 -9.12 0.33 1.55
CA THR A 50 -10.44 -0.23 1.90
C THR A 50 -10.45 -1.02 3.21
N GLY A 51 -9.35 -1.01 3.98
CA GLY A 51 -9.25 -1.60 5.31
C GLY A 51 -8.91 -3.09 5.34
N ARG A 52 -8.19 -3.61 4.35
CA ARG A 52 -7.85 -5.05 4.27
C ARG A 52 -7.11 -5.56 5.51
N ILE A 53 -6.06 -4.89 5.96
CA ILE A 53 -5.31 -5.24 7.17
C ILE A 53 -6.01 -4.66 8.41
N LEU A 54 -6.39 -3.39 8.36
CA LEU A 54 -7.02 -2.67 9.45
C LEU A 54 -8.22 -3.42 10.04
N LEU A 55 -9.23 -3.76 9.20
CA LEU A 55 -10.47 -4.36 9.68
C LEU A 55 -10.27 -5.82 10.14
N ASP A 56 -9.39 -6.56 9.46
CA ASP A 56 -9.03 -7.91 9.86
C ASP A 56 -8.36 -7.93 11.25
N PHE A 57 -7.43 -7.01 11.50
CA PHE A 57 -6.74 -6.92 12.79
C PHE A 57 -7.68 -6.43 13.90
N MET A 58 -8.60 -5.51 13.59
CA MET A 58 -9.64 -5.11 14.54
C MET A 58 -10.54 -6.28 14.95
N GLN A 59 -10.92 -7.17 14.02
CA GLN A 59 -11.68 -8.38 14.33
C GLN A 59 -10.93 -9.34 15.26
N GLN A 60 -9.61 -9.29 15.27
CA GLN A 60 -8.74 -10.06 16.16
C GLN A 60 -8.46 -9.33 17.49
N GLY A 61 -9.09 -8.18 17.74
CA GLY A 61 -8.94 -7.41 18.98
C GLY A 61 -7.66 -6.59 19.06
N ILE A 62 -6.99 -6.33 17.93
CA ILE A 62 -5.79 -5.48 17.88
C ILE A 62 -6.23 -4.00 17.88
N ASP A 63 -5.59 -3.19 18.74
CA ASP A 63 -5.74 -1.74 18.78
C ASP A 63 -4.97 -1.12 17.59
N ILE A 64 -5.71 -0.76 16.54
CA ILE A 64 -5.16 -0.29 15.27
C ILE A 64 -5.94 0.89 14.71
N ASP A 65 -5.22 1.92 14.24
CA ASP A 65 -5.75 3.05 13.50
C ASP A 65 -5.35 2.95 12.03
N GLY A 66 -6.15 3.56 11.14
CA GLY A 66 -5.88 3.61 9.71
C GLY A 66 -5.70 5.04 9.20
N VAL A 67 -4.77 5.24 8.27
CA VAL A 67 -4.58 6.48 7.53
C VAL A 67 -4.48 6.21 6.04
N ASP A 68 -5.18 7.02 5.25
CA ASP A 68 -5.09 7.01 3.78
C ASP A 68 -5.32 8.44 3.25
N ASN A 69 -4.80 8.76 2.07
CA ASN A 69 -5.04 10.07 1.46
C ASN A 69 -6.31 10.09 0.59
N SER A 70 -6.80 8.92 0.15
CA SER A 70 -7.99 8.79 -0.67
C SER A 70 -9.28 8.79 0.17
N PRO A 71 -10.14 9.82 0.04
CA PRO A 71 -11.45 9.81 0.68
C PRO A 71 -12.35 8.69 0.15
N ASP A 72 -12.20 8.29 -1.13
CA ASP A 72 -12.99 7.22 -1.73
C ASP A 72 -12.66 5.87 -1.08
N MET A 73 -11.36 5.58 -0.89
CA MET A 73 -10.91 4.39 -0.18
C MET A 73 -11.39 4.36 1.26
N LEU A 74 -11.28 5.48 1.98
CA LEU A 74 -11.76 5.57 3.36
C LEU A 74 -13.28 5.43 3.48
N ALA A 75 -14.04 5.92 2.49
CA ALA A 75 -15.50 5.72 2.44
C ALA A 75 -15.84 4.21 2.29
N LEU A 76 -15.14 3.50 1.40
CA LEU A 76 -15.30 2.06 1.24
C LEU A 76 -14.89 1.28 2.49
N CYS A 77 -13.80 1.70 3.15
CA CYS A 77 -13.39 1.13 4.43
C CYS A 77 -14.48 1.27 5.51
N LYS A 78 -15.09 2.45 5.64
CA LYS A 78 -16.20 2.70 6.58
C LYS A 78 -17.40 1.81 6.28
N GLN A 79 -17.82 1.70 5.01
CA GLN A 79 -18.92 0.83 4.61
C GLN A 79 -18.67 -0.64 4.95
N LYS A 80 -17.43 -1.11 4.81
CA LYS A 80 -17.04 -2.47 5.19
C LYS A 80 -17.04 -2.64 6.72
N ALA A 81 -16.51 -1.67 7.44
CA ALA A 81 -16.50 -1.66 8.90
C ALA A 81 -17.91 -1.75 9.49
N GLU A 82 -18.86 -0.98 8.95
CA GLU A 82 -20.27 -1.01 9.35
C GLU A 82 -20.89 -2.41 9.20
N LYS A 83 -20.60 -3.10 8.08
CA LYS A 83 -21.06 -4.48 7.85
C LYS A 83 -20.48 -5.49 8.85
N LEU A 84 -19.30 -5.18 9.41
CA LEU A 84 -18.59 -5.99 10.39
C LEU A 84 -18.88 -5.56 11.85
N ASN A 85 -19.72 -4.54 12.06
CA ASN A 85 -19.95 -3.89 13.35
C ASN A 85 -18.67 -3.38 14.01
N LEU A 86 -17.77 -2.83 13.22
CA LEU A 86 -16.49 -2.22 13.66
C LEU A 86 -16.56 -0.70 13.55
N THR A 87 -15.81 -0.02 14.41
CA THR A 87 -15.70 1.45 14.41
C THR A 87 -14.23 1.85 14.38
N PRO A 88 -13.58 1.82 13.19
CA PRO A 88 -12.16 2.19 13.06
C PRO A 88 -11.93 3.68 13.23
N ASN A 89 -10.80 4.05 13.84
CA ASN A 89 -10.28 5.41 13.76
C ASN A 89 -9.59 5.58 12.40
N LEU A 90 -10.15 6.42 11.54
CA LEU A 90 -9.65 6.67 10.18
C LEU A 90 -9.27 8.14 10.03
N TYR A 91 -8.06 8.37 9.51
CA TYR A 91 -7.51 9.70 9.25
C TYR A 91 -7.25 9.90 7.77
N GLN A 92 -7.78 10.99 7.20
CA GLN A 92 -7.47 11.36 5.82
C GLN A 92 -6.25 12.27 5.81
N GLN A 93 -5.06 11.70 5.58
CA GLN A 93 -3.79 12.43 5.52
C GLN A 93 -2.84 11.80 4.52
N GLU A 94 -1.98 12.62 3.91
CA GLU A 94 -0.81 12.17 3.15
C GLU A 94 0.28 11.71 4.13
N MET A 95 0.96 10.60 3.84
CA MET A 95 1.93 9.99 4.77
C MET A 95 3.13 10.90 5.11
N HIS A 96 3.51 11.82 4.22
CA HIS A 96 4.58 12.80 4.49
C HIS A 96 4.12 14.01 5.33
N LYS A 97 2.81 14.12 5.60
CA LYS A 97 2.19 15.15 6.43
C LYS A 97 1.56 14.59 7.71
N LEU A 98 1.90 13.37 8.09
CA LEU A 98 1.30 12.72 9.26
C LEU A 98 1.37 13.62 10.49
N SER A 99 0.20 13.82 11.13
CA SER A 99 0.02 14.51 12.40
C SER A 99 -1.17 13.86 13.12
N LEU A 100 -0.89 12.78 13.86
CA LEU A 100 -1.89 11.96 14.53
C LEU A 100 -1.88 12.21 16.03
N PRO A 101 -3.02 11.99 16.73
CA PRO A 101 -3.17 12.35 18.13
C PRO A 101 -2.39 11.44 19.10
N ARG A 102 -1.90 10.26 18.61
CA ARG A 102 -1.14 9.32 19.43
C ARG A 102 0.08 8.76 18.71
N LYS A 103 0.92 8.06 19.43
CA LYS A 103 2.05 7.31 18.91
C LYS A 103 1.76 5.81 18.94
N TYR A 104 2.52 5.05 18.14
CA TYR A 104 2.27 3.65 17.87
C TYR A 104 3.49 2.79 18.23
N GLN A 105 3.22 1.57 18.68
CA GLN A 105 4.27 0.58 18.91
C GLN A 105 4.72 -0.06 17.60
N THR A 106 3.77 -0.25 16.66
CA THR A 106 4.04 -0.79 15.33
C THR A 106 3.41 0.10 14.26
N ILE A 107 4.19 0.50 13.26
CA ILE A 107 3.70 1.13 12.03
C ILE A 107 3.88 0.14 10.89
N LEU A 108 2.79 -0.14 10.19
CA LEU A 108 2.75 -0.94 8.97
C LEU A 108 2.47 -0.02 7.78
N VAL A 109 3.16 -0.25 6.66
CA VAL A 109 2.87 0.43 5.39
C VAL A 109 2.67 -0.65 4.32
N PRO A 110 1.50 -1.31 4.28
CA PRO A 110 1.28 -2.46 3.40
C PRO A 110 1.34 -2.13 1.91
N SER A 111 1.51 -3.18 1.11
CA SER A 111 1.59 -3.08 -0.36
C SER A 111 2.77 -2.20 -0.80
N SER A 112 2.63 -1.48 -1.89
CA SER A 112 3.62 -0.52 -2.39
C SER A 112 3.29 0.93 -2.05
N SER A 113 2.51 1.19 -1.00
CA SER A 113 1.99 2.54 -0.69
C SER A 113 3.11 3.58 -0.54
N PHE A 114 4.25 3.22 0.06
CA PHE A 114 5.40 4.11 0.18
C PHE A 114 6.03 4.46 -1.19
N GLN A 115 5.97 3.55 -2.15
CA GLN A 115 6.53 3.73 -3.49
C GLN A 115 5.73 4.68 -4.38
N LEU A 116 4.54 5.13 -3.92
CA LEU A 116 3.75 6.18 -4.55
C LEU A 116 4.28 7.60 -4.23
N LEU A 117 5.30 7.74 -3.39
CA LEU A 117 6.01 8.99 -3.14
C LEU A 117 7.01 9.25 -4.28
N LEU A 118 6.56 9.95 -5.31
CA LEU A 118 7.30 10.13 -6.56
C LEU A 118 8.31 11.27 -6.50
N ASP A 119 7.97 12.37 -5.81
CA ASP A 119 8.90 13.47 -5.53
C ASP A 119 10.03 12.95 -4.60
N PRO A 120 11.30 12.99 -5.03
CA PRO A 120 12.43 12.49 -4.26
C PRO A 120 12.65 13.19 -2.92
N ALA A 121 12.05 14.35 -2.70
CA ALA A 121 12.09 15.06 -1.43
C ALA A 121 11.15 14.46 -0.37
N LEU A 122 10.10 13.71 -0.77
CA LEU A 122 9.07 13.22 0.14
C LEU A 122 9.47 11.97 0.95
N PRO A 123 10.17 10.97 0.40
CA PRO A 123 10.52 9.77 1.14
C PRO A 123 11.29 10.04 2.45
N PRO A 124 12.34 10.89 2.49
CA PRO A 124 13.03 11.23 3.75
C PRO A 124 12.09 11.87 4.78
N VAL A 125 11.28 12.86 4.35
CA VAL A 125 10.30 13.53 5.23
C VAL A 125 9.29 12.54 5.78
N THR A 126 8.83 11.59 4.95
CA THR A 126 7.89 10.54 5.38
C THR A 126 8.51 9.62 6.43
N MET A 127 9.78 9.23 6.24
CA MET A 127 10.49 8.40 7.23
C MET A 127 10.63 9.11 8.58
N ASP A 128 10.88 10.43 8.56
CA ASP A 128 10.91 11.24 9.79
C ASP A 128 9.54 11.27 10.46
N ARG A 129 8.44 11.40 9.69
CA ARG A 129 7.08 11.34 10.24
C ARG A 129 6.78 9.98 10.87
N PHE A 130 7.16 8.88 10.24
CA PHE A 130 7.01 7.56 10.84
C PHE A 130 7.80 7.44 12.14
N TYR A 131 9.05 7.89 12.13
CA TYR A 131 9.89 7.88 13.33
C TYR A 131 9.28 8.69 14.48
N GLU A 132 8.76 9.89 14.21
CA GLU A 132 8.12 10.75 15.21
C GLU A 132 6.85 10.11 15.80
N HIS A 133 6.09 9.34 14.99
CA HIS A 133 4.84 8.68 15.43
C HIS A 133 5.06 7.31 16.09
N LEU A 134 6.29 6.79 16.12
CA LEU A 134 6.61 5.60 16.88
C LEU A 134 6.87 5.93 18.36
N LEU A 135 6.51 5.02 19.24
CA LEU A 135 6.97 4.99 20.62
C LEU A 135 8.47 4.63 20.66
N PRO A 136 9.22 4.98 21.73
CA PRO A 136 10.55 4.41 21.97
C PRO A 136 10.49 2.88 21.94
N GLY A 137 11.44 2.23 21.27
CA GLY A 137 11.41 0.78 21.03
C GLY A 137 10.41 0.31 19.97
N GLY A 138 9.61 1.21 19.38
CA GLY A 138 8.62 0.88 18.37
C GLY A 138 9.23 0.51 17.02
N THR A 139 8.46 -0.18 16.17
CA THR A 139 8.92 -0.75 14.91
C THR A 139 8.16 -0.24 13.70
N LEU A 140 8.88 -0.04 12.59
CA LEU A 140 8.36 0.25 11.26
C LEU A 140 8.58 -0.97 10.34
N VAL A 141 7.53 -1.42 9.66
CA VAL A 141 7.56 -2.56 8.73
C VAL A 141 6.97 -2.14 7.39
N MET A 142 7.76 -2.22 6.33
CA MET A 142 7.32 -1.88 4.96
C MET A 142 7.84 -2.89 3.94
N PRO A 143 7.02 -3.32 2.97
CA PRO A 143 7.49 -4.01 1.79
C PRO A 143 8.00 -3.02 0.75
N PHE A 144 8.89 -3.49 -0.08
CA PHE A 144 9.38 -2.80 -1.27
C PHE A 144 9.37 -3.76 -2.45
N MET A 145 9.21 -3.19 -3.64
CA MET A 145 9.31 -3.92 -4.89
C MET A 145 10.35 -3.28 -5.79
N THR A 146 11.24 -4.11 -6.33
CA THR A 146 12.09 -3.77 -7.47
C THR A 146 11.27 -4.00 -8.73
N LEU A 147 10.77 -2.94 -9.34
CA LEU A 147 9.83 -3.03 -10.46
C LEU A 147 10.48 -3.55 -11.74
N TRP A 148 11.77 -3.25 -11.93
CA TRP A 148 12.51 -3.64 -13.12
C TRP A 148 13.96 -4.02 -12.76
N LYS A 149 14.49 -5.00 -13.48
CA LYS A 149 15.91 -5.40 -13.45
C LYS A 149 16.44 -5.45 -14.88
N GLU A 150 17.75 -5.31 -15.05
CA GLU A 150 18.42 -5.42 -16.35
C GLU A 150 18.02 -6.70 -17.07
N GLY A 151 17.55 -6.57 -18.33
CA GLY A 151 17.04 -7.66 -19.14
C GLY A 151 15.52 -7.82 -19.13
N ASP A 152 14.78 -7.14 -18.24
CA ASP A 152 13.32 -7.13 -18.28
C ASP A 152 12.80 -6.23 -19.42
N PRO A 153 11.60 -6.51 -19.95
CA PRO A 153 10.89 -5.56 -20.79
C PRO A 153 10.65 -4.24 -20.05
N LEU A 154 10.81 -3.13 -20.78
CA LEU A 154 10.49 -1.80 -20.22
C LEU A 154 9.01 -1.49 -20.23
N GLU A 155 8.25 -2.17 -21.07
CA GLU A 155 6.81 -1.94 -21.24
C GLU A 155 6.04 -3.24 -21.01
N GLY A 156 4.84 -3.12 -20.46
CA GLY A 156 3.94 -4.23 -20.24
C GLY A 156 2.49 -3.83 -20.41
N GLU A 157 1.68 -4.77 -20.87
CA GLU A 157 0.24 -4.60 -21.03
C GLU A 157 -0.48 -5.86 -20.56
N TRP A 158 -1.60 -5.69 -19.88
CA TRP A 158 -2.45 -6.80 -19.48
C TRP A 158 -3.91 -6.37 -19.33
N THR A 159 -4.82 -7.34 -19.42
CA THR A 159 -6.25 -7.16 -19.21
C THR A 159 -6.74 -8.18 -18.19
N ARG A 160 -7.60 -7.75 -17.27
CA ARG A 160 -8.32 -8.60 -16.33
C ARG A 160 -9.80 -8.31 -16.39
N GLU A 161 -10.61 -9.34 -16.18
CA GLU A 161 -12.06 -9.22 -16.05
C GLU A 161 -12.52 -9.90 -14.76
N ALA A 162 -13.56 -9.32 -14.17
CA ALA A 162 -14.24 -9.88 -13.01
C ALA A 162 -15.74 -9.59 -13.10
N THR A 163 -16.58 -10.45 -12.53
CA THR A 163 -18.02 -10.24 -12.49
C THR A 163 -18.43 -9.55 -11.21
N ARG A 164 -19.09 -8.41 -11.32
CA ARG A 164 -19.71 -7.72 -10.19
C ARG A 164 -20.95 -8.50 -9.73
N ARG A 165 -20.94 -8.93 -8.47
CA ARG A 165 -21.98 -9.86 -7.95
C ARG A 165 -23.37 -9.23 -7.86
N GLU A 166 -23.44 -7.92 -7.63
CA GLU A 166 -24.68 -7.18 -7.36
C GLU A 166 -25.62 -7.14 -8.56
N ASP A 167 -25.08 -7.12 -9.79
CA ASP A 167 -25.88 -6.97 -11.01
C ASP A 167 -25.39 -7.81 -12.19
N GLY A 168 -24.37 -8.64 -11.98
CA GLY A 168 -23.81 -9.52 -13.00
C GLY A 168 -23.01 -8.81 -14.11
N ALA A 169 -22.73 -7.50 -13.98
CA ALA A 169 -21.94 -6.78 -14.96
C ALA A 169 -20.49 -7.29 -14.99
N THR A 170 -19.90 -7.35 -16.17
CA THR A 170 -18.46 -7.61 -16.31
C THR A 170 -17.71 -6.30 -16.11
N ILE A 171 -16.73 -6.34 -15.19
CA ILE A 171 -15.80 -5.26 -14.96
C ILE A 171 -14.49 -5.65 -15.61
N ARG A 172 -14.03 -4.82 -16.54
CA ARG A 172 -12.73 -4.99 -17.21
C ARG A 172 -11.77 -3.94 -16.71
N ARG A 173 -10.55 -4.38 -16.36
CA ARG A 173 -9.42 -3.51 -16.15
C ARG A 173 -8.34 -3.82 -17.18
N TRP A 174 -7.98 -2.83 -17.98
CA TRP A 174 -6.82 -2.84 -18.85
C TRP A 174 -5.76 -1.93 -18.26
N GLN A 175 -4.49 -2.38 -18.27
CA GLN A 175 -3.36 -1.60 -17.82
C GLN A 175 -2.24 -1.68 -18.84
N TYR A 176 -1.61 -0.53 -19.09
CA TYR A 176 -0.31 -0.39 -19.72
C TYR A 176 0.66 0.22 -18.72
N SER A 177 1.90 -0.24 -18.69
CA SER A 177 2.97 0.34 -17.89
C SER A 177 4.25 0.49 -18.69
N ARG A 178 5.05 1.50 -18.34
CA ARG A 178 6.38 1.74 -18.88
C ARG A 178 7.33 2.14 -17.79
N PHE A 179 8.44 1.39 -17.65
CA PHE A 179 9.50 1.68 -16.69
C PHE A 179 10.62 2.51 -17.33
N HIS A 180 11.15 3.48 -16.59
CA HIS A 180 12.25 4.37 -16.95
C HIS A 180 13.46 4.08 -16.06
N PRO A 181 14.48 3.33 -16.57
CA PRO A 181 15.63 2.92 -15.75
C PRO A 181 16.49 4.09 -15.23
N ASP A 182 16.56 5.18 -15.98
CA ASP A 182 17.32 6.39 -15.65
C ASP A 182 16.76 7.14 -14.42
N THR A 183 15.44 7.08 -14.21
CA THR A 183 14.76 7.75 -13.11
C THR A 183 14.26 6.77 -12.04
N SER A 184 14.28 5.46 -12.31
CA SER A 184 13.67 4.40 -11.50
C SER A 184 12.17 4.60 -11.25
N LEU A 185 11.47 5.19 -12.23
CA LEU A 185 10.03 5.44 -12.18
C LEU A 185 9.30 4.60 -13.20
N GLU A 186 8.06 4.26 -12.89
CA GLU A 186 7.11 3.62 -13.79
C GLU A 186 5.96 4.59 -14.10
N ASP A 187 5.60 4.71 -15.37
CA ASP A 187 4.37 5.35 -15.83
C ASP A 187 3.28 4.30 -16.01
N THR A 188 2.01 4.65 -15.73
CA THR A 188 0.88 3.74 -15.96
C THR A 188 -0.30 4.43 -16.62
N ILE A 189 -1.07 3.62 -17.38
CA ILE A 189 -2.40 3.95 -17.86
C ILE A 189 -3.30 2.79 -17.43
N ASP A 190 -4.28 3.08 -16.60
CA ASP A 190 -5.30 2.12 -16.18
C ASP A 190 -6.66 2.53 -16.76
N ARG A 191 -7.37 1.59 -17.40
CA ARG A 191 -8.74 1.80 -17.86
C ARG A 191 -9.65 0.80 -17.20
N TYR A 192 -10.71 1.30 -16.58
CA TYR A 192 -11.78 0.52 -15.98
C TYR A 192 -13.04 0.67 -16.84
N GLU A 193 -13.69 -0.43 -17.17
CA GLU A 193 -14.90 -0.48 -17.95
C GLU A 193 -15.97 -1.33 -17.25
N ILE A 194 -17.21 -0.84 -17.25
CA ILE A 194 -18.39 -1.61 -16.85
C ILE A 194 -19.10 -2.07 -18.13
N ILE A 195 -19.24 -3.39 -18.30
CA ILE A 195 -19.77 -4.00 -19.49
C ILE A 195 -21.06 -4.76 -19.14
N ARG A 196 -22.13 -4.49 -19.89
CA ARG A 196 -23.42 -5.17 -19.78
C ARG A 196 -23.95 -5.47 -21.17
N ASP A 197 -24.44 -6.69 -21.40
CA ASP A 197 -24.94 -7.12 -22.72
C ASP A 197 -23.95 -6.81 -23.87
N ASP A 198 -22.66 -7.14 -23.64
CA ASP A 198 -21.53 -6.89 -24.55
C ASP A 198 -21.30 -5.40 -24.90
N LYS A 199 -21.88 -4.47 -24.15
CA LYS A 199 -21.69 -3.02 -24.33
C LYS A 199 -21.02 -2.40 -23.14
N VAL A 200 -20.03 -1.53 -23.41
CA VAL A 200 -19.43 -0.67 -22.39
C VAL A 200 -20.45 0.41 -22.02
N ILE A 201 -20.93 0.38 -20.77
CA ILE A 201 -21.92 1.34 -20.25
C ILE A 201 -21.28 2.44 -19.41
N ALA A 202 -20.06 2.23 -18.92
CA ALA A 202 -19.24 3.25 -18.27
C ALA A 202 -17.76 2.93 -18.48
N SER A 203 -16.92 3.96 -18.57
CA SER A 203 -15.47 3.83 -18.67
C SER A 203 -14.77 4.98 -17.96
N GLU A 204 -13.67 4.67 -17.28
CA GLU A 204 -12.82 5.66 -16.63
C GLU A 204 -11.35 5.31 -16.87
N GLU A 205 -10.54 6.31 -17.18
CA GLU A 205 -9.12 6.14 -17.46
C GLU A 205 -8.30 6.97 -16.48
N HIS A 206 -7.32 6.32 -15.85
CA HIS A 206 -6.34 6.92 -14.95
C HIS A 206 -4.99 6.95 -15.64
N ARG A 207 -4.42 8.15 -15.80
CA ARG A 207 -3.07 8.34 -16.33
C ARG A 207 -2.18 8.84 -15.21
N GLN A 208 -1.26 7.99 -14.80
CA GLN A 208 -0.27 8.31 -13.78
C GLN A 208 1.12 8.27 -14.42
N SER A 209 1.68 9.45 -14.61
CA SER A 209 2.98 9.60 -15.26
C SER A 209 3.78 10.69 -14.53
N PRO A 210 4.63 10.32 -13.57
CA PRO A 210 4.94 8.97 -13.09
C PRO A 210 3.90 8.40 -12.10
N ALA A 211 3.96 7.07 -11.84
CA ALA A 211 3.03 6.32 -11.00
C ALA A 211 3.70 5.70 -9.77
N THR A 212 4.83 5.01 -9.97
CA THR A 212 5.48 4.22 -8.92
C THR A 212 7.01 4.36 -9.00
N ARG A 213 7.66 4.49 -7.85
CA ARG A 213 9.13 4.50 -7.72
C ARG A 213 9.64 3.11 -7.35
N SER A 214 10.63 2.60 -8.09
CA SER A 214 11.35 1.39 -7.76
C SER A 214 12.45 1.67 -6.74
N TYR A 215 12.70 0.72 -5.84
CA TYR A 215 13.81 0.78 -4.88
C TYR A 215 14.66 -0.49 -4.96
N THR A 216 15.97 -0.32 -4.86
CA THR A 216 16.87 -1.44 -4.55
C THR A 216 16.87 -1.72 -3.05
N GLN A 217 17.37 -2.90 -2.65
CA GLN A 217 17.48 -3.26 -1.24
C GLN A 217 18.35 -2.25 -0.46
N GLU A 218 19.46 -1.80 -1.06
CA GLU A 218 20.37 -0.81 -0.46
C GLU A 218 19.68 0.54 -0.27
N GLN A 219 18.92 1.00 -1.26
CA GLN A 219 18.16 2.26 -1.17
C GLN A 219 17.12 2.19 -0.06
N ALA A 220 16.37 1.09 0.04
CA ALA A 220 15.38 0.89 1.07
C ALA A 220 16.02 0.87 2.48
N VAL A 221 17.14 0.17 2.66
CA VAL A 221 17.90 0.16 3.92
C VAL A 221 18.40 1.55 4.27
N ALA A 222 18.91 2.30 3.28
CA ALA A 222 19.42 3.66 3.50
C ALA A 222 18.33 4.63 4.01
N LEU A 223 17.06 4.48 3.54
CA LEU A 223 15.93 5.28 4.08
C LEU A 223 15.78 5.09 5.59
N TYR A 224 15.81 3.85 6.07
CA TYR A 224 15.72 3.57 7.50
C TYR A 224 16.93 4.09 8.29
N GLN A 225 18.15 3.88 7.76
CA GLN A 225 19.38 4.33 8.41
C GLN A 225 19.43 5.85 8.57
N ASN A 226 19.09 6.58 7.51
CA ASN A 226 19.11 8.04 7.48
C ASN A 226 18.08 8.65 8.42
N ALA A 227 16.93 8.01 8.62
CA ALA A 227 15.92 8.43 9.58
C ALA A 227 16.22 8.00 11.04
N GLY A 228 17.35 7.33 11.29
CA GLY A 228 17.80 6.98 12.63
C GLY A 228 17.32 5.63 13.16
N PHE A 229 16.62 4.83 12.37
CA PHE A 229 16.21 3.48 12.75
C PHE A 229 17.42 2.58 13.00
N LYS A 230 17.27 1.65 13.94
CA LYS A 230 18.29 0.66 14.34
C LYS A 230 17.75 -0.77 14.18
N GLY A 231 18.64 -1.75 14.28
CA GLY A 231 18.25 -3.18 14.17
C GLY A 231 17.58 -3.53 12.86
N ILE A 232 17.97 -2.85 11.77
CA ILE A 232 17.35 -2.99 10.46
C ILE A 232 17.57 -4.40 9.95
N ARG A 233 16.50 -5.04 9.50
CA ARG A 233 16.51 -6.35 8.86
C ARG A 233 15.73 -6.32 7.56
N VAL A 234 16.21 -7.05 6.57
CA VAL A 234 15.57 -7.23 5.27
C VAL A 234 15.19 -8.69 5.12
N PHE A 235 13.96 -8.95 4.74
CA PHE A 235 13.38 -10.28 4.64
C PHE A 235 12.96 -10.58 3.21
N HIS A 236 13.07 -11.86 2.84
CA HIS A 236 12.53 -12.40 1.60
C HIS A 236 11.00 -12.29 1.62
N GLU A 237 10.44 -11.53 0.71
CA GLU A 237 8.98 -11.35 0.59
C GLU A 237 8.30 -11.10 1.95
N PHE A 238 7.26 -11.87 2.27
CA PHE A 238 6.53 -11.81 3.54
C PHE A 238 6.88 -12.98 4.47
N THR A 239 8.14 -13.36 4.51
CA THR A 239 8.69 -14.37 5.41
C THR A 239 9.63 -13.74 6.43
N PHE A 240 10.19 -14.55 7.34
CA PHE A 240 11.28 -14.13 8.23
C PHE A 240 12.65 -14.65 7.77
N ASP A 241 12.70 -15.22 6.59
CA ASP A 241 13.95 -15.65 5.97
C ASP A 241 14.77 -14.45 5.48
N PRO A 242 16.09 -14.55 5.45
CA PRO A 242 16.94 -13.50 4.90
C PRO A 242 16.64 -13.24 3.43
N VAL A 243 16.61 -11.97 3.03
CA VAL A 243 16.46 -11.56 1.64
C VAL A 243 17.62 -12.10 0.79
N LYS A 244 17.33 -12.40 -0.47
CA LYS A 244 18.31 -12.82 -1.49
C LYS A 244 18.50 -11.69 -2.51
N PRO A 245 19.66 -11.62 -3.18
CA PRO A 245 19.92 -10.58 -4.20
C PRO A 245 18.92 -10.59 -5.37
N GLU A 246 18.40 -11.78 -5.72
CA GLU A 246 17.43 -11.95 -6.80
C GLU A 246 16.00 -11.55 -6.43
N ASP A 247 15.67 -11.36 -5.15
CA ASP A 247 14.32 -11.04 -4.71
C ASP A 247 13.86 -9.70 -5.29
N ARG A 248 12.64 -9.68 -5.79
CA ARG A 248 11.99 -8.48 -6.31
C ARG A 248 11.09 -7.84 -5.28
N THR A 249 10.46 -8.65 -4.44
CA THR A 249 9.66 -8.21 -3.29
C THR A 249 10.45 -8.56 -2.03
N TYR A 250 10.58 -7.60 -1.15
CA TYR A 250 11.26 -7.78 0.14
C TYR A 250 10.66 -6.83 1.18
N CYS A 251 10.73 -7.26 2.45
CA CYS A 251 10.24 -6.43 3.55
C CYS A 251 11.42 -5.88 4.36
N VAL A 252 11.35 -4.61 4.72
CA VAL A 252 12.32 -3.98 5.63
C VAL A 252 11.63 -3.69 6.96
N ARG A 253 12.32 -4.03 8.05
CA ARG A 253 11.92 -3.70 9.41
C ARG A 253 13.06 -3.00 10.14
N GLY A 254 12.72 -1.93 10.86
CA GLY A 254 13.65 -1.19 11.70
C GLY A 254 12.97 -0.72 12.98
N PHE A 255 13.74 -0.39 14.00
CA PHE A 255 13.26 0.04 15.32
C PHE A 255 13.66 1.48 15.59
N ARG A 256 12.75 2.25 16.18
CA ARG A 256 13.10 3.48 16.86
C ARG A 256 13.84 3.09 18.16
N PRO A 257 15.05 3.62 18.45
CA PRO A 257 15.72 3.40 19.73
C PRO A 257 14.85 3.78 20.94
N GLU A 258 15.20 3.20 22.09
CA GLU A 258 14.63 3.51 23.41
C GLU A 258 14.79 5.00 23.76
#